data_846e5f93ef370c042905aeea7dd70d2a
#
_entry.id   846e5f93ef370c042905aeea7dd70d2a
#
_cell.length_a   1.000
_cell.length_b   1.000
_cell.length_c   1.000
_cell.angle_alpha   90.00
_cell.angle_beta   90.00
_cell.angle_gamma   90.00
#
_symmetry.space_group_name_H-M   'P 1'
#
loop_
_entity.id
_entity.type
_entity.pdbx_description
1 polymer ?
#
loop_
_entity_poly.entity_id
_entity_poly.type
_entity_poly.pdbx_seq_one_letter_code
_entity_poly.pdbx_strand_id
1 'polypeptide(L)'
;MIRRTSRWQLSALFFLLLLGLVAPLPYVLVEPGTPTNLFATVKKKEVLEIVGKQSYPTSGALNLTSIWVTSPGSRLQSFELIQAWIDGERAVQPREVFYPRGIDPKKVNQENVAEMKVSQQSAQLAALNYLDIKYSTVLLVKGFSEGSPNSQIVRIGDQIMTFQNQEVKSSADLRKRVQESTSDQLMLGVLRNGKKLSLPITKNGNILGLLIADEYRLPFSVKIRLKDIGGPSAGLIFALAIIDKLSKEDLVQERNIAGTGTITPSGEVGPIGGIEEKLIGAAREGATLFLAPSLNCPEIRHIPRGLRVVPVDTLAEAVSALRERDTEWLPICG
;
A
#
# COMPACT_ATOMS: atom_id res chain seq x y z
N MET A 1 43.19 -27.38 38.05
CA MET A 1 44.03 -26.15 38.02
C MET A 1 43.25 -25.01 37.40
N ILE A 2 42.55 -24.20 38.17
CA ILE A 2 41.83 -22.99 37.68
C ILE A 2 42.88 -21.91 37.55
N ARG A 3 43.26 -21.58 36.28
CA ARG A 3 44.16 -20.45 36.00
C ARG A 3 43.50 -19.15 36.50
N ARG A 4 44.07 -18.50 37.50
CA ARG A 4 43.72 -17.17 37.95
C ARG A 4 43.82 -16.23 36.75
N THR A 5 42.67 -15.75 36.23
CA THR A 5 42.66 -14.72 35.17
C THR A 5 43.35 -13.45 35.70
N SER A 6 44.32 -12.96 34.98
CA SER A 6 45.05 -11.72 35.33
C SER A 6 44.07 -10.54 35.29
N ARG A 7 44.22 -9.58 36.22
CA ARG A 7 43.41 -8.33 36.23
C ARG A 7 43.41 -7.64 34.86
N TRP A 8 44.52 -7.75 34.12
CA TRP A 8 44.65 -7.21 32.78
C TRP A 8 43.73 -7.91 31.75
N GLN A 9 43.59 -9.21 31.87
CA GLN A 9 42.67 -10.00 31.02
C GLN A 9 41.21 -9.65 31.28
N LEU A 10 40.85 -9.41 32.54
CA LEU A 10 39.51 -8.95 32.93
C LEU A 10 39.22 -7.54 32.42
N SER A 11 40.21 -6.61 32.51
CA SER A 11 40.06 -5.26 31.99
C SER A 11 39.98 -5.23 30.47
N ALA A 12 40.76 -6.06 29.77
CA ALA A 12 40.69 -6.18 28.31
C ALA A 12 39.35 -6.77 27.86
N LEU A 13 38.84 -7.80 28.56
CA LEU A 13 37.52 -8.38 28.29
C LEU A 13 36.40 -7.34 28.48
N PHE A 14 36.45 -6.58 29.59
CA PHE A 14 35.49 -5.51 29.87
C PHE A 14 35.52 -4.42 28.79
N PHE A 15 36.72 -4.02 28.35
CA PHE A 15 36.86 -3.04 27.26
C PHE A 15 36.33 -3.56 25.95
N LEU A 16 36.59 -4.81 25.57
CA LEU A 16 36.03 -5.46 24.37
C LEU A 16 34.52 -5.56 24.43
N LEU A 17 33.95 -5.83 25.62
CA LEU A 17 32.51 -5.91 25.83
C LEU A 17 31.87 -4.53 25.67
N LEU A 18 32.49 -3.47 26.21
CA LEU A 18 32.07 -2.07 26.00
C LEU A 18 32.12 -1.69 24.52
N LEU A 19 33.21 -2.04 23.83
CA LEU A 19 33.39 -1.77 22.42
C LEU A 19 32.29 -2.49 21.58
N GLY A 20 31.96 -3.73 21.94
CA GLY A 20 30.89 -4.51 21.32
C GLY A 20 29.49 -3.88 21.51
N LEU A 21 29.25 -3.28 22.69
CA LEU A 21 27.95 -2.63 22.98
C LEU A 21 27.73 -1.35 22.18
N VAL A 22 28.82 -0.65 21.79
CA VAL A 22 28.75 0.61 21.02
C VAL A 22 28.99 0.39 19.52
N ALA A 23 29.29 -0.83 19.07
CA ALA A 23 29.52 -1.13 17.66
C ALA A 23 28.26 -0.87 16.83
N PRO A 24 28.33 -0.12 15.71
CA PRO A 24 27.19 0.07 14.83
C PRO A 24 26.92 -1.22 14.05
N LEU A 25 25.68 -1.64 14.07
CA LEU A 25 25.24 -2.85 13.38
C LEU A 25 24.33 -2.52 12.17
N PRO A 26 24.33 -3.36 11.12
CA PRO A 26 23.55 -3.14 9.89
C PRO A 26 22.10 -3.56 10.05
N TYR A 27 21.46 -3.08 11.12
CA TYR A 27 20.05 -3.35 11.41
C TYR A 27 19.27 -2.05 11.47
N VAL A 28 17.94 -2.16 11.38
CA VAL A 28 16.96 -1.11 11.64
C VAL A 28 16.00 -1.59 12.70
N LEU A 29 15.46 -0.64 13.48
CA LEU A 29 14.34 -0.89 14.34
C LEU A 29 13.06 -0.56 13.59
N VAL A 30 12.09 -1.43 13.73
CA VAL A 30 10.71 -1.22 13.28
C VAL A 30 9.86 -1.07 14.52
N GLU A 31 9.17 0.05 14.62
CA GLU A 31 8.38 0.43 15.81
C GLU A 31 6.91 0.61 15.44
N PRO A 32 5.98 0.38 16.38
CA PRO A 32 4.57 0.71 16.17
C PRO A 32 4.38 2.18 15.83
N GLY A 33 3.77 2.46 14.68
CA GLY A 33 3.37 3.81 14.31
C GLY A 33 2.07 4.21 14.98
N THR A 34 1.84 5.52 15.14
CA THR A 34 0.55 6.03 15.61
C THR A 34 -0.51 5.88 14.52
N PRO A 35 -1.61 5.17 14.79
CA PRO A 35 -2.71 5.06 13.85
C PRO A 35 -3.33 6.41 13.50
N THR A 36 -3.84 6.53 12.28
CA THR A 36 -4.48 7.76 11.81
C THR A 36 -5.95 7.49 11.49
N ASN A 37 -6.85 8.13 12.22
CA ASN A 37 -8.29 8.06 11.95
C ASN A 37 -8.63 8.82 10.65
N LEU A 38 -9.16 8.10 9.65
CA LEU A 38 -9.51 8.67 8.35
C LEU A 38 -10.74 9.57 8.39
N PHE A 39 -11.57 9.47 9.42
CA PHE A 39 -12.74 10.34 9.63
C PHE A 39 -12.42 11.60 10.44
N ALA A 40 -11.21 11.70 10.97
CA ALA A 40 -10.80 12.84 11.76
C ALA A 40 -10.76 14.13 10.93
N THR A 41 -11.00 15.26 11.62
CA THR A 41 -10.82 16.61 11.08
C THR A 41 -9.58 17.24 11.69
N VAL A 42 -8.60 17.56 10.85
CA VAL A 42 -7.37 18.23 11.26
C VAL A 42 -7.32 19.62 10.64
N LYS A 43 -7.15 20.66 11.47
CA LYS A 43 -7.11 22.07 11.02
C LYS A 43 -8.30 22.43 10.12
N LYS A 44 -9.51 22.03 10.51
CA LYS A 44 -10.78 22.25 9.79
C LYS A 44 -10.89 21.57 8.42
N LYS A 45 -10.07 20.55 8.16
CA LYS A 45 -10.12 19.73 6.93
C LYS A 45 -10.20 18.28 7.32
N GLU A 46 -11.10 17.53 6.68
CA GLU A 46 -11.16 16.07 6.87
C GLU A 46 -9.89 15.40 6.34
N VAL A 47 -9.44 14.35 7.02
CA VAL A 47 -8.33 13.50 6.57
C VAL A 47 -8.70 12.85 5.24
N LEU A 48 -9.91 12.26 5.14
CA LEU A 48 -10.48 11.76 3.91
C LEU A 48 -11.75 12.56 3.56
N GLU A 49 -11.69 13.29 2.45
CA GLU A 49 -12.76 14.17 1.96
C GLU A 49 -13.26 13.71 0.59
N ILE A 50 -14.58 13.59 0.44
CA ILE A 50 -15.24 13.37 -0.85
C ILE A 50 -15.64 14.73 -1.42
N VAL A 51 -15.22 15.01 -2.66
CA VAL A 51 -15.51 16.29 -3.33
C VAL A 51 -16.27 16.06 -4.63
N GLY A 52 -17.43 16.69 -4.78
CA GLY A 52 -18.24 16.58 -5.99
C GLY A 52 -19.33 15.48 -5.94
N LYS A 53 -19.49 14.82 -4.79
CA LYS A 53 -20.58 13.88 -4.51
C LYS A 53 -21.04 14.03 -3.06
N GLN A 54 -22.31 13.73 -2.80
CA GLN A 54 -22.83 13.70 -1.43
C GLN A 54 -22.11 12.63 -0.61
N SER A 55 -21.61 13.01 0.54
CA SER A 55 -21.10 12.10 1.56
C SER A 55 -22.05 12.02 2.75
N TYR A 56 -22.04 10.88 3.42
CA TYR A 56 -22.85 10.65 4.61
C TYR A 56 -22.01 10.84 5.88
N PRO A 57 -22.62 11.18 7.01
CA PRO A 57 -21.95 11.23 8.30
C PRO A 57 -21.40 9.84 8.65
N THR A 58 -20.21 9.81 9.21
CA THR A 58 -19.54 8.63 9.74
C THR A 58 -19.38 8.78 11.24
N SER A 59 -19.45 7.68 11.99
CA SER A 59 -19.21 7.67 13.43
C SER A 59 -18.02 6.81 13.81
N GLY A 60 -17.53 6.91 15.05
CA GLY A 60 -16.40 6.15 15.52
C GLY A 60 -15.06 6.50 14.86
N ALA A 61 -14.18 5.53 14.78
CA ALA A 61 -12.84 5.70 14.21
C ALA A 61 -12.48 4.53 13.29
N LEU A 62 -12.04 4.85 12.08
CA LEU A 62 -11.44 3.90 11.15
C LEU A 62 -9.97 4.27 10.95
N ASN A 63 -9.11 3.51 11.60
CA ASN A 63 -7.70 3.84 11.76
C ASN A 63 -6.84 3.10 10.74
N LEU A 64 -6.14 3.87 9.95
CA LEU A 64 -5.00 3.44 9.18
C LEU A 64 -3.81 3.21 10.10
N THR A 65 -3.17 2.03 10.02
CA THR A 65 -1.97 1.71 10.80
C THR A 65 -0.71 1.87 9.98
N SER A 66 0.37 2.27 10.64
CA SER A 66 1.70 2.47 10.06
C SER A 66 2.77 1.89 10.98
N ILE A 67 3.98 1.81 10.47
CA ILE A 67 5.20 1.49 11.23
C ILE A 67 6.17 2.64 11.10
N TRP A 68 7.02 2.82 12.11
CA TRP A 68 8.20 3.67 12.03
C TRP A 68 9.44 2.82 11.82
N VAL A 69 10.24 3.16 10.82
CA VAL A 69 11.51 2.51 10.55
C VAL A 69 12.64 3.49 10.80
N THR A 70 13.64 3.06 11.53
CA THR A 70 14.83 3.87 11.81
C THR A 70 15.42 4.47 10.54
N SER A 71 15.73 5.75 10.57
CA SER A 71 16.28 6.48 9.42
C SER A 71 17.53 5.80 8.85
N PRO A 72 17.73 5.84 7.53
CA PRO A 72 18.88 5.18 6.89
C PRO A 72 20.25 5.74 7.31
N GLY A 73 20.30 6.96 7.85
CA GLY A 73 21.50 7.58 8.40
C GLY A 73 21.81 7.23 9.84
N SER A 74 20.88 6.64 10.58
CA SER A 74 21.07 6.25 11.98
C SER A 74 22.01 5.05 12.08
N ARG A 75 22.91 5.10 13.04
CA ARG A 75 23.80 3.98 13.41
C ARG A 75 23.27 3.41 14.70
N LEU A 76 22.50 2.34 14.61
CA LEU A 76 22.02 1.62 15.78
C LEU A 76 23.21 0.94 16.47
N GLN A 77 23.28 1.12 17.78
CA GLN A 77 24.28 0.47 18.61
C GLN A 77 23.74 -0.87 19.12
N SER A 78 24.64 -1.80 19.43
CA SER A 78 24.28 -3.14 19.88
C SER A 78 23.35 -3.13 21.10
N PHE A 79 23.53 -2.18 22.03
CA PHE A 79 22.68 -2.09 23.22
C PHE A 79 21.22 -1.71 22.88
N GLU A 80 20.99 -0.87 21.86
CA GLU A 80 19.64 -0.49 21.40
C GLU A 80 18.90 -1.69 20.82
N LEU A 81 19.63 -2.55 20.09
CA LEU A 81 19.08 -3.80 19.54
C LEU A 81 18.72 -4.79 20.66
N ILE A 82 19.60 -4.92 21.68
CA ILE A 82 19.33 -5.78 22.85
C ILE A 82 18.09 -5.26 23.59
N GLN A 83 17.99 -3.94 23.78
CA GLN A 83 16.84 -3.34 24.44
C GLN A 83 15.55 -3.58 23.64
N ALA A 84 15.57 -3.38 22.31
CA ALA A 84 14.41 -3.65 21.45
C ALA A 84 13.98 -5.12 21.51
N TRP A 85 14.92 -6.03 21.61
CA TRP A 85 14.66 -7.45 21.71
C TRP A 85 14.05 -7.85 23.07
N ILE A 86 14.43 -7.16 24.14
CA ILE A 86 13.89 -7.39 25.48
C ILE A 86 12.47 -6.82 25.63
N ASP A 87 12.19 -5.64 25.09
CA ASP A 87 10.87 -5.01 25.22
C ASP A 87 9.79 -5.70 24.36
N GLY A 88 10.20 -6.45 23.32
CA GLY A 88 9.29 -7.25 22.50
C GLY A 88 8.26 -6.47 21.66
N GLU A 89 8.28 -5.14 21.71
CA GLU A 89 7.35 -4.28 20.97
C GLU A 89 7.96 -3.71 19.69
N ARG A 90 9.28 -3.82 19.54
CA ARG A 90 10.06 -3.37 18.40
C ARG A 90 10.71 -4.54 17.69
N ALA A 91 10.53 -4.63 16.37
CA ALA A 91 11.26 -5.63 15.60
C ALA A 91 12.65 -5.13 15.19
N VAL A 92 13.61 -6.04 15.23
CA VAL A 92 14.95 -5.84 14.68
C VAL A 92 15.01 -6.50 13.33
N GLN A 93 15.24 -5.71 12.28
CA GLN A 93 15.27 -6.21 10.89
C GLN A 93 16.60 -5.86 10.22
N PRO A 94 17.10 -6.70 9.29
CA PRO A 94 18.25 -6.34 8.46
C PRO A 94 17.95 -5.05 7.70
N ARG A 95 18.94 -4.13 7.68
CA ARG A 95 18.77 -2.83 7.02
C ARG A 95 18.42 -2.95 5.54
N GLU A 96 18.92 -3.96 4.86
CA GLU A 96 18.69 -4.19 3.44
C GLU A 96 17.22 -4.46 3.06
N VAL A 97 16.38 -4.87 4.02
CA VAL A 97 14.93 -5.07 3.83
C VAL A 97 14.24 -3.75 3.46
N PHE A 98 14.65 -2.66 4.12
CA PHE A 98 14.06 -1.33 3.89
C PHE A 98 14.94 -0.43 3.02
N TYR A 99 16.25 -0.63 3.07
CA TYR A 99 17.23 0.19 2.36
C TYR A 99 18.23 -0.70 1.62
N PRO A 100 17.86 -1.18 0.40
CA PRO A 100 18.74 -2.07 -0.37
C PRO A 100 20.09 -1.42 -0.65
N ARG A 101 21.15 -2.24 -0.70
CA ARG A 101 22.53 -1.77 -0.95
C ARG A 101 22.61 -1.07 -2.30
N GLY A 102 23.29 0.07 -2.32
CA GLY A 102 23.54 0.84 -3.54
C GLY A 102 22.36 1.69 -4.01
N ILE A 103 21.24 1.69 -3.30
CA ILE A 103 20.08 2.55 -3.59
C ILE A 103 20.11 3.77 -2.66
N ASP A 104 19.98 4.97 -3.25
CA ASP A 104 19.86 6.21 -2.47
C ASP A 104 18.56 6.15 -1.64
N PRO A 105 18.62 6.38 -0.32
CA PRO A 105 17.44 6.46 0.55
C PRO A 105 16.37 7.45 0.07
N LYS A 106 16.77 8.52 -0.62
CA LYS A 106 15.83 9.45 -1.24
C LYS A 106 14.98 8.78 -2.32
N LYS A 107 15.58 7.85 -3.09
CA LYS A 107 14.87 7.08 -4.09
C LYS A 107 13.86 6.14 -3.45
N VAL A 108 14.24 5.46 -2.36
CA VAL A 108 13.31 4.62 -1.59
C VAL A 108 12.12 5.43 -1.09
N ASN A 109 12.36 6.64 -0.57
CA ASN A 109 11.26 7.50 -0.13
C ASN A 109 10.36 7.96 -1.30
N GLN A 110 10.93 8.25 -2.47
CA GLN A 110 10.15 8.57 -3.67
C GLN A 110 9.29 7.40 -4.13
N GLU A 111 9.82 6.18 -4.08
CA GLU A 111 9.10 4.95 -4.38
C GLU A 111 7.94 4.74 -3.39
N ASN A 112 8.17 4.87 -2.08
CA ASN A 112 7.12 4.78 -1.06
C ASN A 112 5.99 5.80 -1.28
N VAL A 113 6.33 7.04 -1.68
CA VAL A 113 5.32 8.07 -2.01
C VAL A 113 4.54 7.70 -3.28
N ALA A 114 5.20 7.15 -4.28
CA ALA A 114 4.56 6.69 -5.51
C ALA A 114 3.63 5.50 -5.23
N GLU A 115 4.06 4.53 -4.44
CA GLU A 115 3.26 3.37 -4.03
C GLU A 115 2.02 3.80 -3.23
N MET A 116 2.14 4.79 -2.33
CA MET A 116 0.99 5.36 -1.62
C MET A 116 -0.03 5.95 -2.58
N LYS A 117 0.40 6.66 -3.64
CA LYS A 117 -0.53 7.20 -4.66
C LYS A 117 -1.24 6.09 -5.43
N VAL A 118 -0.52 5.03 -5.79
CA VAL A 118 -1.11 3.84 -6.43
C VAL A 118 -2.11 3.17 -5.50
N SER A 119 -1.77 3.01 -4.22
CA SER A 119 -2.66 2.46 -3.19
C SER A 119 -3.95 3.26 -3.05
N GLN A 120 -3.86 4.60 -2.99
CA GLN A 120 -5.03 5.47 -2.95
C GLN A 120 -5.90 5.34 -4.21
N GLN A 121 -5.30 5.24 -5.39
CA GLN A 121 -6.01 5.04 -6.64
C GLN A 121 -6.71 3.67 -6.69
N SER A 122 -6.00 2.60 -6.33
CA SER A 122 -6.58 1.24 -6.26
C SER A 122 -7.74 1.18 -5.27
N ALA A 123 -7.61 1.82 -4.11
CA ALA A 123 -8.68 1.90 -3.12
C ALA A 123 -9.92 2.64 -3.64
N GLN A 124 -9.73 3.75 -4.35
CA GLN A 124 -10.85 4.47 -4.98
C GLN A 124 -11.58 3.58 -5.99
N LEU A 125 -10.83 2.91 -6.87
CA LEU A 125 -11.41 2.02 -7.88
C LEU A 125 -12.12 0.82 -7.23
N ALA A 126 -11.52 0.20 -6.21
CA ALA A 126 -12.12 -0.90 -5.48
C ALA A 126 -13.44 -0.48 -4.81
N ALA A 127 -13.46 0.69 -4.17
CA ALA A 127 -14.67 1.23 -3.54
C ALA A 127 -15.76 1.55 -4.57
N LEU A 128 -15.41 2.15 -5.73
CA LEU A 128 -16.37 2.44 -6.79
C LEU A 128 -16.94 1.15 -7.40
N ASN A 129 -16.09 0.15 -7.64
CA ASN A 129 -16.51 -1.15 -8.15
C ASN A 129 -17.43 -1.86 -7.15
N TYR A 130 -17.13 -1.84 -5.86
CA TYR A 130 -17.96 -2.40 -4.81
C TYR A 130 -19.36 -1.74 -4.75
N LEU A 131 -19.41 -0.41 -4.93
CA LEU A 131 -20.66 0.38 -4.93
C LEU A 131 -21.36 0.44 -6.29
N ASP A 132 -20.87 -0.26 -7.31
CA ASP A 132 -21.34 -0.21 -8.70
C ASP A 132 -21.40 1.22 -9.28
N ILE A 133 -20.48 2.09 -8.85
CA ILE A 133 -20.38 3.45 -9.36
C ILE A 133 -19.54 3.45 -10.63
N LYS A 134 -20.15 3.82 -11.76
CA LYS A 134 -19.47 3.82 -13.06
C LYS A 134 -18.43 4.93 -13.18
N TYR A 135 -17.32 4.60 -13.79
CA TYR A 135 -16.24 5.52 -14.19
C TYR A 135 -15.73 5.14 -15.58
N SER A 136 -14.99 6.02 -16.22
CA SER A 136 -14.38 5.72 -17.51
C SER A 136 -12.88 5.58 -17.40
N THR A 137 -12.32 4.65 -18.18
CA THR A 137 -10.88 4.45 -18.32
C THR A 137 -10.41 5.07 -19.63
N VAL A 138 -9.31 5.79 -19.56
CA VAL A 138 -8.64 6.40 -20.71
C VAL A 138 -7.23 5.84 -20.80
N LEU A 139 -6.91 5.19 -21.90
CA LEU A 139 -5.57 4.66 -22.14
C LEU A 139 -4.71 5.74 -22.78
N LEU A 140 -3.68 6.20 -22.07
CA LEU A 140 -2.77 7.23 -22.59
C LEU A 140 -1.38 6.68 -22.86
N VAL A 141 -0.82 7.06 -24.01
CA VAL A 141 0.59 6.82 -24.30
C VAL A 141 1.44 7.78 -23.48
N LYS A 142 2.27 7.24 -22.59
CA LYS A 142 3.17 8.00 -21.70
C LYS A 142 4.63 8.02 -22.18
N GLY A 143 4.98 7.12 -23.09
CA GLY A 143 6.35 7.01 -23.60
C GLY A 143 6.52 5.79 -24.50
N PHE A 144 7.78 5.49 -24.75
CA PHE A 144 8.20 4.38 -25.60
C PHE A 144 9.31 3.58 -24.92
N SER A 145 9.36 2.27 -25.18
CA SER A 145 10.55 1.48 -24.87
C SER A 145 11.69 1.84 -25.83
N GLU A 146 12.92 1.56 -25.42
CA GLU A 146 14.10 1.73 -26.27
C GLU A 146 13.93 0.92 -27.56
N GLY A 147 14.23 1.55 -28.70
CA GLY A 147 14.09 0.92 -30.03
C GLY A 147 12.63 0.66 -30.46
N SER A 148 11.65 1.31 -29.87
CA SER A 148 10.24 1.15 -30.27
C SER A 148 10.01 1.47 -31.75
N PRO A 149 9.44 0.54 -32.55
CA PRO A 149 9.17 0.79 -33.97
C PRO A 149 8.07 1.84 -34.20
N ASN A 150 7.26 2.10 -33.16
CA ASN A 150 6.09 2.97 -33.24
C ASN A 150 6.34 4.40 -32.75
N SER A 151 7.56 4.74 -32.32
CA SER A 151 7.90 6.06 -31.76
C SER A 151 7.78 7.22 -32.73
N GLN A 152 7.84 6.95 -34.08
CA GLN A 152 7.67 7.96 -35.13
C GLN A 152 6.20 8.16 -35.54
N ILE A 153 5.31 7.21 -35.21
CA ILE A 153 3.92 7.17 -35.67
C ILE A 153 2.98 7.61 -34.55
N VAL A 154 3.16 7.01 -33.37
CA VAL A 154 2.40 7.29 -32.14
C VAL A 154 3.07 8.45 -31.39
N ARG A 155 2.31 9.24 -30.64
CA ARG A 155 2.83 10.37 -29.85
C ARG A 155 2.48 10.21 -28.39
N ILE A 156 3.35 10.74 -27.52
CA ILE A 156 3.02 10.88 -26.10
C ILE A 156 1.76 11.75 -25.97
N GLY A 157 0.79 11.30 -25.17
CA GLY A 157 -0.50 11.96 -25.01
C GLY A 157 -1.59 11.46 -25.96
N ASP A 158 -1.30 10.57 -26.92
CA ASP A 158 -2.35 9.92 -27.70
C ASP A 158 -3.22 9.08 -26.77
N GLN A 159 -4.54 9.28 -26.87
CA GLN A 159 -5.50 8.42 -26.20
C GLN A 159 -5.84 7.24 -27.11
N ILE A 160 -5.53 6.03 -26.68
CA ILE A 160 -5.86 4.81 -27.40
C ILE A 160 -7.36 4.53 -27.26
N MET A 161 -8.05 4.34 -28.36
CA MET A 161 -9.48 4.08 -28.44
C MET A 161 -9.78 2.67 -28.93
N THR A 162 -9.10 2.26 -30.00
CA THR A 162 -9.37 0.97 -30.65
C THR A 162 -8.08 0.27 -31.06
N PHE A 163 -8.12 -1.05 -31.09
CA PHE A 163 -7.12 -1.91 -31.67
C PHE A 163 -7.78 -2.82 -32.68
N GLN A 164 -7.30 -2.84 -33.92
CA GLN A 164 -7.93 -3.57 -35.04
C GLN A 164 -9.42 -3.23 -35.17
N ASN A 165 -9.79 -1.96 -35.06
CA ASN A 165 -11.14 -1.40 -35.10
C ASN A 165 -12.08 -1.88 -33.95
N GLN A 166 -11.57 -2.59 -32.96
CA GLN A 166 -12.32 -2.98 -31.78
C GLN A 166 -11.95 -2.07 -30.59
N GLU A 167 -12.95 -1.65 -29.83
CA GLU A 167 -12.74 -0.82 -28.64
C GLU A 167 -11.83 -1.50 -27.63
N VAL A 168 -10.88 -0.75 -27.08
CA VAL A 168 -9.95 -1.20 -26.04
C VAL A 168 -10.38 -0.60 -24.71
N LYS A 169 -10.57 -1.46 -23.70
CA LYS A 169 -11.10 -1.06 -22.37
C LYS A 169 -10.01 -0.77 -21.33
N SER A 170 -8.84 -1.39 -21.47
CA SER A 170 -7.72 -1.24 -20.53
C SER A 170 -6.39 -1.59 -21.19
N SER A 171 -5.29 -1.20 -20.58
CA SER A 171 -3.95 -1.59 -21.02
C SER A 171 -3.75 -3.10 -21.00
N ALA A 172 -4.39 -3.81 -20.06
CA ALA A 172 -4.39 -5.27 -19.98
C ALA A 172 -5.15 -5.90 -21.16
N ASP A 173 -6.33 -5.35 -21.52
CA ASP A 173 -7.10 -5.78 -22.69
C ASP A 173 -6.28 -5.59 -23.98
N LEU A 174 -5.65 -4.41 -24.15
CA LEU A 174 -4.78 -4.16 -25.29
C LEU A 174 -3.62 -5.16 -25.35
N ARG A 175 -2.94 -5.39 -24.24
CA ARG A 175 -1.81 -6.35 -24.16
C ARG A 175 -2.23 -7.75 -24.58
N LYS A 176 -3.35 -8.24 -24.07
CA LYS A 176 -3.91 -9.55 -24.42
C LYS A 176 -4.16 -9.64 -25.93
N ARG A 177 -4.82 -8.65 -26.52
CA ARG A 177 -5.13 -8.64 -27.96
C ARG A 177 -3.88 -8.56 -28.84
N VAL A 178 -2.86 -7.81 -28.42
CA VAL A 178 -1.55 -7.75 -29.13
C VAL A 178 -0.87 -9.12 -29.09
N GLN A 179 -0.91 -9.82 -27.97
CA GLN A 179 -0.34 -11.17 -27.84
C GLN A 179 -1.08 -12.21 -28.70
N GLU A 180 -2.41 -12.09 -28.77
CA GLU A 180 -3.25 -13.03 -29.55
C GLU A 180 -3.21 -12.74 -31.07
N SER A 181 -2.75 -11.56 -31.48
CA SER A 181 -2.67 -11.20 -32.88
C SER A 181 -1.56 -11.97 -33.62
N THR A 182 -1.87 -12.52 -34.77
CA THR A 182 -0.91 -13.24 -35.65
C THR A 182 -0.24 -12.31 -36.66
N SER A 183 -0.80 -11.11 -36.90
CA SER A 183 -0.25 -10.12 -37.84
C SER A 183 0.80 -9.23 -37.16
N ASP A 184 1.87 -8.90 -37.88
CA ASP A 184 2.86 -7.93 -37.42
C ASP A 184 2.46 -6.48 -37.79
N GLN A 185 1.57 -6.30 -38.76
CA GLN A 185 1.00 -4.99 -39.14
C GLN A 185 -0.40 -4.88 -38.51
N LEU A 186 -0.55 -3.87 -37.69
CA LEU A 186 -1.74 -3.67 -36.86
C LEU A 186 -2.25 -2.24 -36.99
N MET A 187 -3.53 -2.02 -36.72
CA MET A 187 -4.14 -0.69 -36.74
C MET A 187 -4.49 -0.26 -35.31
N LEU A 188 -3.97 0.90 -34.90
CA LEU A 188 -4.25 1.52 -33.60
C LEU A 188 -5.10 2.78 -33.84
N GLY A 189 -6.34 2.76 -33.34
CA GLY A 189 -7.18 3.95 -33.34
C GLY A 189 -6.86 4.81 -32.12
N VAL A 190 -6.50 6.06 -32.37
CA VAL A 190 -6.17 7.01 -31.31
C VAL A 190 -6.96 8.31 -31.45
N LEU A 191 -7.17 8.99 -30.32
CA LEU A 191 -7.65 10.36 -30.25
C LEU A 191 -6.45 11.29 -29.97
N ARG A 192 -6.07 12.11 -30.93
CA ARG A 192 -4.98 13.09 -30.86
C ARG A 192 -5.52 14.49 -31.05
N ASN A 193 -5.42 15.35 -30.05
CA ASN A 193 -5.94 16.73 -30.10
C ASN A 193 -7.40 16.81 -30.58
N GLY A 194 -8.26 15.92 -30.08
CA GLY A 194 -9.69 15.85 -30.44
C GLY A 194 -9.99 15.21 -31.81
N LYS A 195 -8.97 14.81 -32.58
CA LYS A 195 -9.14 14.13 -33.87
C LYS A 195 -8.91 12.63 -33.76
N LYS A 196 -9.85 11.83 -34.28
CA LYS A 196 -9.69 10.38 -34.37
C LYS A 196 -8.76 10.04 -35.55
N LEU A 197 -7.72 9.28 -35.27
CA LEU A 197 -6.73 8.83 -36.27
C LEU A 197 -6.64 7.30 -36.20
N SER A 198 -6.44 6.67 -37.34
CA SER A 198 -6.11 5.25 -37.43
C SER A 198 -4.65 5.14 -37.89
N LEU A 199 -3.80 4.63 -37.03
CA LEU A 199 -2.37 4.60 -37.20
C LEU A 199 -1.90 3.18 -37.49
N PRO A 200 -1.16 2.94 -38.59
CA PRO A 200 -0.51 1.66 -38.81
C PRO A 200 0.63 1.52 -37.79
N ILE A 201 0.60 0.45 -37.00
CA ILE A 201 1.63 0.16 -36.02
C ILE A 201 2.21 -1.23 -36.26
N THR A 202 3.42 -1.44 -35.80
CA THR A 202 4.13 -2.72 -35.93
C THR A 202 4.39 -3.29 -34.53
N LYS A 203 4.23 -4.59 -34.36
CA LYS A 203 4.67 -5.28 -33.15
C LYS A 203 6.07 -5.89 -33.36
N ASN A 204 6.83 -5.96 -32.29
CA ASN A 204 8.09 -6.69 -32.21
C ASN A 204 7.90 -7.82 -31.20
N GLY A 205 7.78 -9.07 -31.72
CA GLY A 205 7.30 -10.19 -30.93
C GLY A 205 5.88 -9.91 -30.41
N ASN A 206 5.71 -9.90 -29.09
CA ASN A 206 4.40 -9.69 -28.44
C ASN A 206 4.23 -8.29 -27.84
N ILE A 207 5.05 -7.32 -28.25
CA ILE A 207 5.01 -5.97 -27.69
C ILE A 207 4.92 -4.89 -28.79
N LEU A 208 4.24 -3.78 -28.46
CA LEU A 208 4.17 -2.60 -29.34
C LEU A 208 5.28 -1.58 -29.07
N GLY A 209 6.03 -1.74 -27.98
CA GLY A 209 7.03 -0.75 -27.55
C GLY A 209 6.42 0.56 -27.05
N LEU A 210 5.15 0.56 -26.62
CA LEU A 210 4.46 1.69 -26.05
C LEU A 210 4.38 1.57 -24.54
N LEU A 211 4.72 2.64 -23.82
CA LEU A 211 4.45 2.77 -22.39
C LEU A 211 3.07 3.40 -22.22
N ILE A 212 2.10 2.61 -21.76
CA ILE A 212 0.69 3.00 -21.68
C ILE A 212 0.29 3.03 -20.20
N ALA A 213 -0.44 4.07 -19.82
CA ALA A 213 -1.07 4.18 -18.52
C ALA A 213 -2.59 4.22 -18.66
N ASP A 214 -3.28 3.50 -17.77
CA ASP A 214 -4.72 3.61 -17.57
C ASP A 214 -4.97 4.84 -16.67
N GLU A 215 -5.63 5.86 -17.21
CA GLU A 215 -6.12 7.00 -16.46
C GLU A 215 -7.61 6.88 -16.23
N TYR A 216 -8.03 7.09 -14.98
CA TYR A 216 -9.43 6.91 -14.58
C TYR A 216 -10.10 8.27 -14.42
N ARG A 217 -11.20 8.49 -15.12
CA ARG A 217 -12.06 9.66 -14.97
C ARG A 217 -13.19 9.29 -14.01
N LEU A 218 -12.98 9.64 -12.76
CA LEU A 218 -13.94 9.38 -11.69
C LEU A 218 -15.03 10.47 -11.67
N PRO A 219 -16.27 10.14 -11.27
CA PRO A 219 -17.38 11.11 -11.23
C PRO A 219 -17.26 12.12 -10.09
N PHE A 220 -16.30 11.93 -9.19
CA PHE A 220 -15.98 12.81 -8.06
C PHE A 220 -14.51 12.60 -7.68
N SER A 221 -13.99 13.45 -6.82
CA SER A 221 -12.63 13.29 -6.31
C SER A 221 -12.58 12.90 -4.84
N VAL A 222 -11.60 12.07 -4.47
CA VAL A 222 -11.30 11.71 -3.08
C VAL A 222 -9.96 12.34 -2.72
N LYS A 223 -9.96 13.18 -1.68
CA LYS A 223 -8.74 13.82 -1.17
C LYS A 223 -8.35 13.15 0.13
N ILE A 224 -7.17 12.55 0.16
CA ILE A 224 -6.61 11.92 1.36
C ILE A 224 -5.41 12.74 1.81
N ARG A 225 -5.47 13.28 3.04
CA ARG A 225 -4.45 14.18 3.60
C ARG A 225 -3.68 13.44 4.69
N LEU A 226 -2.62 12.77 4.27
CA LEU A 226 -1.68 12.13 5.18
C LEU A 226 -0.34 12.84 5.14
N LYS A 227 0.34 12.87 6.28
CA LYS A 227 1.70 13.37 6.38
C LYS A 227 2.64 12.21 6.72
N ASP A 228 3.78 12.18 6.04
CA ASP A 228 4.90 11.31 6.36
C ASP A 228 4.57 9.79 6.41
N ILE A 229 3.51 9.38 5.69
CA ILE A 229 3.10 7.99 5.55
C ILE A 229 3.28 7.58 4.09
N GLY A 230 4.05 6.52 3.86
CA GLY A 230 4.33 5.96 2.55
C GLY A 230 4.03 4.46 2.48
N GLY A 231 4.21 3.89 1.29
CA GLY A 231 3.97 2.48 1.02
C GLY A 231 2.52 2.13 0.71
N PRO A 232 2.26 0.91 0.22
CA PRO A 232 0.96 0.53 -0.35
C PRO A 232 -0.03 -0.06 0.66
N SER A 233 0.34 -0.22 1.94
CA SER A 233 -0.37 -1.04 2.93
C SER A 233 -1.67 -0.45 3.48
N ALA A 234 -2.08 0.73 3.01
CA ALA A 234 -3.26 1.47 3.47
C ALA A 234 -4.51 1.24 2.62
N GLY A 235 -4.39 0.56 1.49
CA GLY A 235 -5.41 0.48 0.45
C GLY A 235 -6.76 -0.03 0.93
N LEU A 236 -6.77 -1.11 1.72
CA LEU A 236 -7.99 -1.65 2.29
C LEU A 236 -8.76 -0.61 3.13
N ILE A 237 -8.06 0.07 4.02
CA ILE A 237 -8.69 1.02 4.94
C ILE A 237 -9.17 2.28 4.20
N PHE A 238 -8.47 2.73 3.16
CA PHE A 238 -8.97 3.79 2.28
C PHE A 238 -10.24 3.38 1.56
N ALA A 239 -10.30 2.16 1.00
CA ALA A 239 -11.50 1.68 0.31
C ALA A 239 -12.70 1.60 1.24
N LEU A 240 -12.53 1.08 2.46
CA LEU A 240 -13.57 1.02 3.47
C LEU A 240 -14.06 2.42 3.89
N ALA A 241 -13.15 3.36 4.10
CA ALA A 241 -13.50 4.74 4.46
C ALA A 241 -14.27 5.45 3.32
N ILE A 242 -13.93 5.19 2.06
CA ILE A 242 -14.66 5.72 0.89
C ILE A 242 -16.05 5.11 0.81
N ILE A 243 -16.19 3.79 1.01
CA ILE A 243 -17.47 3.11 1.00
C ILE A 243 -18.37 3.66 2.10
N ASP A 244 -17.87 3.79 3.32
CA ASP A 244 -18.62 4.29 4.46
C ASP A 244 -19.15 5.71 4.20
N LYS A 245 -18.29 6.63 3.74
CA LYS A 245 -18.69 8.00 3.40
C LYS A 245 -19.66 8.09 2.21
N LEU A 246 -19.69 7.12 1.32
CA LEU A 246 -20.59 7.11 0.15
C LEU A 246 -21.87 6.30 0.37
N SER A 247 -21.95 5.55 1.47
CA SER A 247 -23.10 4.75 1.86
C SER A 247 -23.95 5.47 2.88
N LYS A 248 -25.27 5.19 2.88
CA LYS A 248 -26.17 5.64 3.96
C LYS A 248 -25.95 4.86 5.26
N GLU A 249 -25.42 3.67 5.12
CA GLU A 249 -25.09 2.77 6.22
C GLU A 249 -23.76 3.21 6.84
N ASP A 250 -23.74 3.46 8.14
CA ASP A 250 -22.52 3.69 8.91
C ASP A 250 -21.89 2.33 9.24
N LEU A 251 -20.81 1.97 8.54
CA LEU A 251 -20.15 0.67 8.70
C LEU A 251 -19.37 0.59 10.02
N VAL A 252 -18.81 1.69 10.48
CA VAL A 252 -17.98 1.73 11.68
C VAL A 252 -18.81 1.74 12.97
N GLN A 253 -19.98 2.40 12.98
CA GLN A 253 -20.99 2.33 14.04
C GLN A 253 -20.42 2.65 15.44
N GLU A 254 -19.79 3.81 15.60
CA GLU A 254 -19.17 4.30 16.85
C GLU A 254 -18.02 3.44 17.40
N ARG A 255 -17.63 2.36 16.71
CA ARG A 255 -16.51 1.51 17.11
C ARG A 255 -15.16 2.17 16.83
N ASN A 256 -14.13 1.70 17.52
CA ASN A 256 -12.74 2.04 17.21
C ASN A 256 -12.10 0.85 16.46
N ILE A 257 -12.02 0.97 15.15
CA ILE A 257 -11.55 -0.07 14.24
C ILE A 257 -10.23 0.35 13.63
N ALA A 258 -9.30 -0.57 13.55
CA ALA A 258 -8.05 -0.40 12.83
C ALA A 258 -7.88 -1.49 11.77
N GLY A 259 -6.92 -1.31 10.90
CA GLY A 259 -6.57 -2.34 9.92
C GLY A 259 -5.46 -1.93 8.99
N THR A 260 -5.16 -2.86 8.09
CA THR A 260 -4.11 -2.72 7.07
C THR A 260 -4.41 -3.66 5.90
N GLY A 261 -3.77 -3.43 4.78
CA GLY A 261 -3.87 -4.30 3.60
C GLY A 261 -3.58 -3.52 2.34
N THR A 262 -2.84 -4.12 1.41
CA THR A 262 -2.87 -3.65 0.02
C THR A 262 -4.22 -3.99 -0.58
N ILE A 263 -4.60 -3.31 -1.66
CA ILE A 263 -5.86 -3.60 -2.36
C ILE A 263 -5.68 -3.48 -3.86
N THR A 264 -6.28 -4.40 -4.61
CA THR A 264 -6.40 -4.29 -6.05
C THR A 264 -7.69 -3.54 -6.44
N PRO A 265 -7.80 -2.99 -7.65
CA PRO A 265 -9.06 -2.42 -8.14
C PRO A 265 -10.25 -3.41 -8.15
N SER A 266 -9.97 -4.73 -8.23
CA SER A 266 -10.99 -5.80 -8.11
C SER A 266 -11.44 -6.06 -6.67
N GLY A 267 -10.78 -5.47 -5.67
CA GLY A 267 -11.11 -5.64 -4.26
C GLY A 267 -10.39 -6.79 -3.56
N GLU A 268 -9.36 -7.38 -4.18
CA GLU A 268 -8.51 -8.38 -3.54
C GLU A 268 -7.57 -7.72 -2.54
N VAL A 269 -7.48 -8.27 -1.33
CA VAL A 269 -6.63 -7.78 -0.25
C VAL A 269 -5.32 -8.56 -0.24
N GLY A 270 -4.22 -7.85 -0.27
CA GLY A 270 -2.90 -8.46 -0.27
C GLY A 270 -2.09 -8.16 1.00
N PRO A 271 -1.00 -8.93 1.21
CA PRO A 271 -0.19 -8.89 2.42
C PRO A 271 0.59 -7.57 2.55
N ILE A 272 1.09 -7.35 3.77
CA ILE A 272 1.85 -6.16 4.16
C ILE A 272 3.01 -6.54 5.08
N GLY A 273 3.91 -5.61 5.34
CA GLY A 273 4.98 -5.77 6.33
C GLY A 273 4.63 -5.15 7.69
N GLY A 274 5.24 -5.67 8.76
CA GLY A 274 5.14 -5.14 10.11
C GLY A 274 3.76 -5.31 10.74
N ILE A 275 3.14 -6.47 10.58
CA ILE A 275 1.80 -6.74 11.10
C ILE A 275 1.77 -6.66 12.63
N GLU A 276 2.76 -7.20 13.34
CA GLU A 276 2.79 -7.19 14.81
C GLU A 276 2.89 -5.77 15.37
N GLU A 277 3.76 -4.92 14.81
CA GLU A 277 3.90 -3.52 15.22
C GLU A 277 2.62 -2.73 14.94
N LYS A 278 1.90 -3.05 13.85
CA LYS A 278 0.62 -2.43 13.52
C LYS A 278 -0.48 -2.84 14.49
N LEU A 279 -0.51 -4.09 14.94
CA LEU A 279 -1.44 -4.57 15.97
C LEU A 279 -1.18 -3.87 17.32
N ILE A 280 0.10 -3.74 17.71
CA ILE A 280 0.50 -3.04 18.92
C ILE A 280 0.08 -1.57 18.84
N GLY A 281 0.36 -0.89 17.73
CA GLY A 281 -0.05 0.50 17.49
C GLY A 281 -1.57 0.68 17.58
N ALA A 282 -2.33 -0.21 16.95
CA ALA A 282 -3.79 -0.20 16.99
C ALA A 282 -4.35 -0.38 18.40
N ALA A 283 -3.82 -1.35 19.16
CA ALA A 283 -4.26 -1.61 20.53
C ALA A 283 -3.95 -0.44 21.47
N ARG A 284 -2.82 0.23 21.32
CA ARG A 284 -2.45 1.42 22.11
C ARG A 284 -3.43 2.58 21.93
N GLU A 285 -4.00 2.72 20.73
CA GLU A 285 -5.03 3.72 20.44
C GLU A 285 -6.46 3.21 20.73
N GLY A 286 -6.58 2.06 21.41
CA GLY A 286 -7.86 1.52 21.89
C GLY A 286 -8.72 0.89 20.79
N ALA A 287 -8.14 0.45 19.68
CA ALA A 287 -8.88 -0.33 18.69
C ALA A 287 -9.32 -1.66 19.29
N THR A 288 -10.59 -2.03 19.04
CA THR A 288 -11.18 -3.29 19.51
C THR A 288 -11.26 -4.35 18.41
N LEU A 289 -11.25 -3.90 17.16
CA LEU A 289 -11.28 -4.73 15.96
C LEU A 289 -10.13 -4.32 15.02
N PHE A 290 -9.45 -5.31 14.45
CA PHE A 290 -8.40 -5.11 13.45
C PHE A 290 -8.66 -5.98 12.23
N LEU A 291 -8.73 -5.36 11.05
CA LEU A 291 -8.81 -6.08 9.78
C LEU A 291 -7.40 -6.32 9.24
N ALA A 292 -7.04 -7.59 9.10
CA ALA A 292 -5.73 -8.02 8.61
C ALA A 292 -5.86 -8.84 7.32
N PRO A 293 -4.93 -8.74 6.37
CA PRO A 293 -4.88 -9.68 5.26
C PRO A 293 -4.70 -11.10 5.78
N SER A 294 -5.48 -12.07 5.29
CA SER A 294 -5.39 -13.47 5.71
C SER A 294 -3.98 -14.03 5.55
N LEU A 295 -3.27 -13.60 4.52
CA LEU A 295 -1.88 -14.01 4.25
C LEU A 295 -0.89 -13.57 5.34
N ASN A 296 -1.22 -12.57 6.17
CA ASN A 296 -0.39 -12.15 7.29
C ASN A 296 -0.71 -12.89 8.60
N CYS A 297 -1.83 -13.65 8.70
CA CYS A 297 -2.16 -14.36 9.93
C CYS A 297 -1.04 -15.29 10.44
N PRO A 298 -0.32 -16.03 9.58
CA PRO A 298 0.79 -16.89 10.04
C PRO A 298 1.98 -16.13 10.63
N GLU A 299 2.10 -14.82 10.37
CA GLU A 299 3.17 -13.97 10.90
C GLU A 299 2.85 -13.42 12.30
N ILE A 300 1.57 -13.49 12.73
CA ILE A 300 1.10 -12.94 13.99
C ILE A 300 1.42 -13.96 15.12
N ARG A 301 2.36 -13.60 15.96
CA ARG A 301 2.76 -14.42 17.12
C ARG A 301 2.04 -14.02 18.38
N HIS A 302 1.67 -12.73 18.48
CA HIS A 302 1.03 -12.19 19.66
C HIS A 302 -0.06 -11.19 19.29
N ILE A 303 -1.27 -11.43 19.76
CA ILE A 303 -2.39 -10.49 19.63
C ILE A 303 -2.53 -9.71 20.94
N PRO A 304 -2.47 -8.36 20.92
CA PRO A 304 -2.68 -7.54 22.11
C PRO A 304 -4.05 -7.80 22.76
N ARG A 305 -4.09 -7.74 24.09
CA ARG A 305 -5.34 -7.96 24.84
C ARG A 305 -6.42 -6.96 24.41
N GLY A 306 -7.63 -7.46 24.21
CA GLY A 306 -8.79 -6.65 23.87
C GLY A 306 -8.89 -6.30 22.38
N LEU A 307 -7.93 -6.71 21.55
CA LEU A 307 -7.97 -6.53 20.12
C LEU A 307 -8.39 -7.84 19.44
N ARG A 308 -9.45 -7.81 18.65
CA ARG A 308 -9.86 -8.92 17.80
C ARG A 308 -9.29 -8.74 16.39
N VAL A 309 -8.53 -9.71 15.91
CA VAL A 309 -7.90 -9.66 14.56
C VAL A 309 -8.69 -10.53 13.62
N VAL A 310 -9.32 -9.93 12.63
CA VAL A 310 -10.19 -10.59 11.64
C VAL A 310 -9.45 -10.70 10.31
N PRO A 311 -9.23 -11.93 9.80
CA PRO A 311 -8.63 -12.14 8.48
C PRO A 311 -9.61 -11.76 7.38
N VAL A 312 -9.10 -11.12 6.32
CA VAL A 312 -9.86 -10.77 5.14
C VAL A 312 -9.02 -10.98 3.87
N ASP A 313 -9.63 -11.56 2.84
CA ASP A 313 -9.03 -11.76 1.52
C ASP A 313 -9.61 -10.79 0.48
N THR A 314 -10.79 -10.25 0.77
CA THR A 314 -11.48 -9.34 -0.14
C THR A 314 -12.10 -8.14 0.58
N LEU A 315 -12.32 -7.06 -0.18
CA LEU A 315 -13.04 -5.88 0.29
C LEU A 315 -14.48 -6.23 0.73
N ALA A 316 -15.11 -7.17 0.03
CA ALA A 316 -16.46 -7.62 0.35
C ALA A 316 -16.52 -8.31 1.72
N GLU A 317 -15.55 -9.17 2.03
CA GLU A 317 -15.41 -9.79 3.36
C GLU A 317 -15.16 -8.73 4.45
N ALA A 318 -14.29 -7.76 4.16
CA ALA A 318 -14.02 -6.67 5.11
C ALA A 318 -15.28 -5.84 5.42
N VAL A 319 -16.07 -5.49 4.39
CA VAL A 319 -17.36 -4.80 4.59
C VAL A 319 -18.34 -5.67 5.35
N SER A 320 -18.41 -6.98 5.05
CA SER A 320 -19.28 -7.92 5.78
C SER A 320 -18.89 -8.02 7.25
N ALA A 321 -17.59 -8.08 7.55
CA ALA A 321 -17.08 -8.08 8.92
C ALA A 321 -17.42 -6.78 9.67
N LEU A 322 -17.43 -5.63 8.99
CA LEU A 322 -17.83 -4.36 9.61
C LEU A 322 -19.34 -4.25 9.84
N ARG A 323 -20.17 -4.93 9.05
CA ARG A 323 -21.63 -4.99 9.25
C ARG A 323 -22.00 -5.85 10.46
N GLU A 324 -21.19 -6.84 10.77
CA GLU A 324 -21.43 -7.70 11.93
C GLU A 324 -21.18 -6.91 13.24
N ARG A 325 -22.20 -6.85 14.09
CA ARG A 325 -22.12 -6.17 15.39
C ARG A 325 -21.54 -7.06 16.46
N ASP A 326 -21.92 -8.32 16.41
CA ASP A 326 -21.38 -9.34 17.31
C ASP A 326 -20.10 -9.91 16.70
N THR A 327 -18.98 -9.33 17.10
CA THR A 327 -17.68 -9.73 16.57
C THR A 327 -17.22 -11.11 17.05
N GLU A 328 -17.91 -11.74 18.03
CA GLU A 328 -17.52 -13.06 18.56
C GLU A 328 -17.61 -14.16 17.49
N TRP A 329 -18.50 -14.00 16.52
CA TRP A 329 -18.70 -14.96 15.42
C TRP A 329 -17.76 -14.76 14.24
N LEU A 330 -17.03 -13.64 14.20
CA LEU A 330 -16.07 -13.41 13.12
C LEU A 330 -14.88 -14.37 13.23
N PRO A 331 -14.33 -14.83 12.09
CA PRO A 331 -13.07 -15.58 12.10
C PRO A 331 -11.95 -14.75 12.74
N ILE A 332 -10.97 -15.40 13.31
CA ILE A 332 -9.81 -14.75 13.92
C ILE A 332 -8.52 -15.33 13.36
N CYS A 333 -7.47 -14.49 13.26
CA CYS A 333 -6.12 -14.95 13.07
C CYS A 333 -5.59 -15.58 14.35
N GLY A 334 -4.95 -16.76 14.28
CA GLY A 334 -4.33 -17.44 15.41
C GLY A 334 -4.76 -18.87 15.53
#